data_46037fafbcf3a57ec2cdbac3f9e2b158
#
_entry.id   46037fafbcf3a57ec2cdbac3f9e2b158
#
_cell.length_a   1.000
_cell.length_b   1.000
_cell.length_c   1.000
_cell.angle_alpha   90.00
_cell.angle_beta   90.00
_cell.angle_gamma   90.00
#
_symmetry.space_group_name_H-M   'P 1'
#
loop_
_entity.id
_entity.type
_entity.pdbx_description
1 polymer ?
#
loop_
_entity_poly.entity_id
_entity_poly.type
_entity_poly.pdbx_seq_one_letter_code
_entity_poly.pdbx_strand_id
1 'polypeptide(L)'
;MELPDQTREHRDARVVTLHSTQEAPATDGEHQESTRYALLNDLLHGGMGRRLRFPDALEGEFRYHQALESAALFRTSGFYVLTLFLALGFGLMIILPGEVLGYWPAGYSALALVILSGLILSRQHRLDPRFEGVAGTLALLGMALVATLPALSADPLMYQGSMIGSIHAAVVIGGMLGLRCVTVIVAVIGGGVLGLSVLALHGVLPEWLLLHQTFTAGALVAIVLAWLAERRNRLVFLQKKLLELEKARSESLAERMKEMSRHDGLTGLANRRHFDEALHQEWQRCRRDGASLSLVFIDVDYFKPYNDHYGHQAGDDVLRQVGEVLAEYGRRPGDLAARYGGEEFVLLYPQTGPEAAAQLAEQIRASVEALGLAHGRSECAAHVTVSIGAASVIPEPSRSADELVEAADHAVYQAKLRGRNRVETSPVPRK
;
A
#
# COMPACT_ATOMS: atom_id res chain seq x y z
N MET A 1 -42.23 -21.30 -49.32
CA MET A 1 -41.85 -22.47 -48.55
C MET A 1 -40.80 -22.01 -47.58
N GLU A 2 -41.30 -21.49 -46.45
CA GLU A 2 -40.50 -20.84 -45.40
C GLU A 2 -39.96 -21.89 -44.45
N LEU A 3 -38.68 -21.82 -44.12
CA LEU A 3 -38.05 -22.57 -43.03
C LEU A 3 -37.93 -21.62 -41.85
N PRO A 4 -38.37 -21.99 -40.63
CA PRO A 4 -38.33 -21.10 -39.48
C PRO A 4 -36.98 -21.06 -38.81
N ASP A 5 -36.68 -19.88 -38.37
CA ASP A 5 -35.57 -19.42 -37.53
C ASP A 5 -35.59 -20.09 -36.15
N GLN A 6 -34.66 -20.99 -35.85
CA GLN A 6 -34.45 -21.65 -34.56
C GLN A 6 -33.07 -21.30 -34.00
N THR A 7 -32.87 -20.03 -33.60
CA THR A 7 -31.67 -19.64 -32.82
C THR A 7 -31.97 -18.50 -31.81
N ARG A 8 -33.03 -18.65 -31.03
CA ARG A 8 -33.33 -17.71 -29.92
C ARG A 8 -33.99 -18.37 -28.72
N GLU A 9 -33.47 -19.51 -28.26
CA GLU A 9 -33.88 -20.08 -26.98
C GLU A 9 -32.74 -20.97 -26.44
N HIS A 10 -31.77 -20.39 -25.74
CA HIS A 10 -30.94 -21.07 -24.76
C HIS A 10 -29.97 -20.08 -24.08
N ARG A 11 -30.55 -19.11 -23.39
CA ARG A 11 -29.76 -18.23 -22.49
C ARG A 11 -30.51 -17.81 -21.22
N ASP A 12 -31.40 -18.66 -20.73
CA ASP A 12 -32.01 -18.47 -19.42
C ASP A 12 -32.14 -19.80 -18.74
N ALA A 13 -31.17 -20.19 -17.93
CA ALA A 13 -31.32 -21.11 -16.79
C ALA A 13 -29.94 -21.41 -16.18
N ARG A 14 -29.47 -20.56 -15.27
CA ARG A 14 -28.73 -20.96 -14.07
C ARG A 14 -28.61 -19.75 -13.12
N VAL A 15 -29.75 -19.38 -12.57
CA VAL A 15 -29.77 -18.68 -11.29
C VAL A 15 -29.53 -19.72 -10.22
N VAL A 16 -28.25 -19.85 -9.82
CA VAL A 16 -27.92 -20.58 -8.60
C VAL A 16 -28.29 -19.65 -7.45
N THR A 17 -29.35 -19.99 -6.77
CA THR A 17 -29.77 -19.47 -5.47
C THR A 17 -28.65 -19.75 -4.47
N LEU A 18 -27.73 -18.80 -4.29
CA LEU A 18 -26.83 -18.75 -3.14
C LEU A 18 -27.63 -18.21 -1.96
N HIS A 19 -27.71 -19.02 -0.91
CA HIS A 19 -28.30 -18.69 0.37
C HIS A 19 -27.81 -17.29 0.83
N SER A 20 -28.80 -16.46 1.16
CA SER A 20 -28.59 -15.17 1.83
C SER A 20 -27.99 -15.39 3.22
N THR A 21 -26.68 -15.41 3.33
CA THR A 21 -26.01 -14.95 4.53
C THR A 21 -26.25 -13.45 4.59
N GLN A 22 -26.96 -13.00 5.62
CA GLN A 22 -27.11 -11.59 5.95
C GLN A 22 -25.70 -11.00 6.16
N GLU A 23 -25.18 -10.40 5.11
CA GLU A 23 -24.01 -9.50 5.24
C GLU A 23 -24.47 -8.28 6.05
N ALA A 24 -23.73 -8.00 7.12
CA ALA A 24 -23.88 -6.76 7.85
C ALA A 24 -23.77 -5.59 6.85
N PRO A 25 -24.52 -4.48 7.03
CA PRO A 25 -24.49 -3.36 6.09
C PRO A 25 -23.04 -2.85 5.95
N ALA A 26 -22.52 -2.95 4.73
CA ALA A 26 -21.20 -2.43 4.39
C ALA A 26 -21.14 -0.94 4.78
N THR A 27 -20.10 -0.53 5.45
CA THR A 27 -19.90 0.88 5.83
C THR A 27 -19.79 1.74 4.56
N ASP A 28 -20.19 3.01 4.63
CA ASP A 28 -20.11 3.96 3.48
C ASP A 28 -18.73 3.96 2.80
N GLY A 29 -17.66 3.68 3.55
CA GLY A 29 -16.30 3.53 3.03
C GLY A 29 -16.10 2.31 2.13
N GLU A 30 -16.66 1.15 2.49
CA GLU A 30 -16.54 -0.08 1.69
C GLU A 30 -17.30 0.02 0.35
N HIS A 31 -18.44 0.72 0.35
CA HIS A 31 -19.17 1.03 -0.90
C HIS A 31 -18.40 1.97 -1.82
N GLN A 32 -17.74 2.99 -1.29
CA GLN A 32 -16.92 3.90 -2.08
C GLN A 32 -15.69 3.21 -2.67
N GLU A 33 -15.00 2.37 -1.92
CA GLU A 33 -13.85 1.59 -2.41
C GLU A 33 -14.24 0.59 -3.49
N SER A 34 -15.36 -0.12 -3.30
CA SER A 34 -15.87 -1.07 -4.30
C SER A 34 -16.24 -0.37 -5.60
N THR A 35 -16.87 0.80 -5.53
CA THR A 35 -17.24 1.61 -6.70
C THR A 35 -16.00 2.14 -7.41
N ARG A 36 -14.99 2.60 -6.66
CA ARG A 36 -13.71 3.06 -7.22
C ARG A 36 -12.92 1.94 -7.88
N TYR A 37 -12.89 0.75 -7.29
CA TYR A 37 -12.28 -0.44 -7.87
C TYR A 37 -12.96 -0.84 -9.19
N ALA A 38 -14.29 -0.91 -9.21
CA ALA A 38 -15.07 -1.24 -10.41
C ALA A 38 -14.80 -0.24 -11.54
N LEU A 39 -14.75 1.06 -11.25
CA LEU A 39 -14.42 2.11 -12.22
C LEU A 39 -13.01 1.93 -12.80
N LEU A 40 -12.00 1.72 -11.95
CA LEU A 40 -10.61 1.53 -12.40
C LEU A 40 -10.46 0.26 -13.23
N ASN A 41 -11.11 -0.82 -12.84
CA ASN A 41 -11.09 -2.08 -13.56
C ASN A 41 -11.80 -1.98 -14.92
N ASP A 42 -12.93 -1.28 -14.99
CA ASP A 42 -13.63 -1.01 -16.26
C ASP A 42 -12.77 -0.16 -17.20
N LEU A 43 -12.12 0.89 -16.70
CA LEU A 43 -11.19 1.71 -17.47
C LEU A 43 -9.98 0.91 -17.97
N LEU A 44 -9.51 -0.07 -17.20
CA LEU A 44 -8.37 -0.92 -17.58
C LEU A 44 -8.74 -1.91 -18.69
N HIS A 45 -9.91 -2.58 -18.57
CA HIS A 45 -10.32 -3.67 -19.45
C HIS A 45 -11.30 -3.22 -20.56
N GLY A 46 -12.15 -2.23 -20.30
CA GLY A 46 -13.11 -1.68 -21.26
C GLY A 46 -12.47 -0.87 -22.39
N GLY A 47 -11.16 -0.68 -22.31
CA GLY A 47 -10.38 0.11 -23.24
C GLY A 47 -10.57 1.60 -23.00
N MET A 48 -9.47 2.31 -22.77
CA MET A 48 -9.47 3.77 -22.90
C MET A 48 -9.93 4.08 -24.34
N GLY A 49 -11.12 4.66 -24.46
CA GLY A 49 -11.68 4.98 -25.78
C GLY A 49 -10.69 5.79 -26.63
N ARG A 50 -11.07 6.15 -27.87
CA ARG A 50 -10.22 6.94 -28.77
C ARG A 50 -9.70 8.25 -28.15
N ARG A 51 -10.34 8.76 -27.08
CA ARG A 51 -9.91 9.94 -26.33
C ARG A 51 -9.06 9.50 -25.14
N LEU A 52 -7.77 9.88 -25.15
CA LEU A 52 -6.84 9.72 -24.03
C LEU A 52 -7.22 10.68 -22.89
N ARG A 53 -8.31 10.40 -22.17
CA ARG A 53 -8.77 11.23 -21.05
C ARG A 53 -9.51 10.37 -20.03
N PHE A 54 -9.14 10.53 -18.76
CA PHE A 54 -9.87 9.97 -17.64
C PHE A 54 -11.06 10.85 -17.24
N PRO A 55 -11.98 10.35 -16.38
CA PRO A 55 -12.92 11.20 -15.63
C PRO A 55 -12.18 12.31 -14.88
N ASP A 56 -12.80 13.48 -14.73
CA ASP A 56 -12.11 14.70 -14.28
C ASP A 56 -11.37 14.56 -12.95
N ALA A 57 -11.93 13.82 -11.99
CA ALA A 57 -11.27 13.56 -10.70
C ALA A 57 -9.95 12.78 -10.86
N LEU A 58 -9.94 11.76 -11.70
CA LEU A 58 -8.76 10.91 -11.93
C LEU A 58 -7.77 11.59 -12.89
N GLU A 59 -8.24 12.41 -13.82
CA GLU A 59 -7.41 13.17 -14.76
C GLU A 59 -6.52 14.18 -14.03
N GLY A 60 -7.02 14.82 -12.97
CA GLY A 60 -6.23 15.72 -12.14
C GLY A 60 -5.07 15.00 -11.44
N GLU A 61 -5.34 13.85 -10.82
CA GLU A 61 -4.31 13.01 -10.20
C GLU A 61 -3.27 12.53 -11.21
N PHE A 62 -3.73 12.07 -12.38
CA PHE A 62 -2.84 11.60 -13.45
C PHE A 62 -1.90 12.71 -13.93
N ARG A 63 -2.43 13.93 -14.20
CA ARG A 63 -1.62 15.07 -14.65
C ARG A 63 -0.55 15.45 -13.65
N TYR A 64 -0.92 15.48 -12.38
CA TYR A 64 0.05 15.77 -11.30
C TYR A 64 1.16 14.72 -11.26
N HIS A 65 0.78 13.44 -11.31
CA HIS A 65 1.72 12.32 -11.29
C HIS A 65 2.65 12.33 -12.52
N GLN A 66 2.10 12.58 -13.71
CA GLN A 66 2.87 12.65 -14.94
C GLN A 66 3.86 13.81 -14.93
N ALA A 67 3.49 14.97 -14.40
CA ALA A 67 4.42 16.11 -14.27
C ALA A 67 5.61 15.78 -13.38
N LEU A 68 5.37 15.09 -12.25
CA LEU A 68 6.43 14.61 -11.36
C LEU A 68 7.35 13.59 -12.04
N GLU A 69 6.79 12.63 -12.78
CA GLU A 69 7.55 11.61 -13.51
C GLU A 69 8.38 12.25 -14.63
N SER A 70 7.81 13.19 -15.38
CA SER A 70 8.54 13.91 -16.43
C SER A 70 9.73 14.70 -15.86
N ALA A 71 9.55 15.38 -14.73
CA ALA A 71 10.63 16.08 -14.03
C ALA A 71 11.73 15.11 -13.55
N ALA A 72 11.33 13.96 -12.99
CA ALA A 72 12.25 12.92 -12.53
C ALA A 72 13.03 12.30 -13.70
N LEU A 73 12.34 12.00 -14.80
CA LEU A 73 12.96 11.47 -16.02
C LEU A 73 13.99 12.46 -16.58
N PHE A 74 13.64 13.75 -16.63
CA PHE A 74 14.57 14.77 -17.13
C PHE A 74 15.79 14.95 -16.21
N ARG A 75 15.62 14.85 -14.89
CA ARG A 75 16.74 14.88 -13.92
C ARG A 75 17.73 13.73 -14.12
N THR A 76 17.22 12.54 -14.42
CA THR A 76 18.05 11.34 -14.55
C THR A 76 18.65 11.19 -15.95
N SER A 77 17.87 11.44 -17.00
CA SER A 77 18.30 11.23 -18.39
C SER A 77 18.80 12.49 -19.09
N GLY A 78 18.43 13.68 -18.64
CA GLY A 78 18.77 14.94 -19.28
C GLY A 78 20.26 15.18 -19.43
N PHE A 79 21.07 14.71 -18.48
CA PHE A 79 22.53 14.78 -18.58
C PHE A 79 23.06 13.93 -19.74
N TYR A 80 22.56 12.72 -19.92
CA TYR A 80 22.97 11.83 -21.01
C TYR A 80 22.55 12.40 -22.37
N VAL A 81 21.33 12.97 -22.45
CA VAL A 81 20.83 13.64 -23.67
C VAL A 81 21.74 14.84 -24.01
N LEU A 82 22.07 15.68 -23.06
CA LEU A 82 22.97 16.80 -23.28
C LEU A 82 24.37 16.35 -23.72
N THR A 83 24.93 15.34 -23.06
CA THR A 83 26.26 14.81 -23.40
C THR A 83 26.28 14.22 -24.81
N LEU A 84 25.27 13.43 -25.18
CA LEU A 84 25.13 12.87 -26.53
C LEU A 84 24.97 13.97 -27.56
N PHE A 85 24.13 14.96 -27.27
CA PHE A 85 23.93 16.12 -28.15
C PHE A 85 25.25 16.89 -28.40
N LEU A 86 26.01 17.16 -27.35
CA LEU A 86 27.30 17.85 -27.47
C LEU A 86 28.34 17.00 -28.24
N ALA A 87 28.37 15.68 -27.99
CA ALA A 87 29.28 14.78 -28.71
C ALA A 87 28.97 14.72 -30.20
N LEU A 88 27.68 14.65 -30.57
CA LEU A 88 27.24 14.68 -31.97
C LEU A 88 27.60 16.03 -32.64
N GLY A 89 27.38 17.16 -31.93
CA GLY A 89 27.75 18.47 -32.43
C GLY A 89 29.24 18.63 -32.67
N PHE A 90 30.05 18.15 -31.74
CA PHE A 90 31.50 18.13 -31.90
C PHE A 90 31.95 17.25 -33.06
N GLY A 91 31.34 16.03 -33.19
CA GLY A 91 31.63 15.16 -34.32
C GLY A 91 31.29 15.77 -35.69
N LEU A 92 30.18 16.51 -35.77
CA LEU A 92 29.81 17.25 -36.98
C LEU A 92 30.77 18.37 -37.30
N MET A 93 31.33 19.10 -36.32
CA MET A 93 32.35 20.13 -36.54
C MET A 93 33.62 19.60 -37.22
N ILE A 94 33.94 18.32 -37.04
CA ILE A 94 35.13 17.70 -37.69
C ILE A 94 34.86 17.39 -39.18
N ILE A 95 33.61 17.17 -39.54
CA ILE A 95 33.21 16.66 -40.86
C ILE A 95 32.71 17.81 -41.78
N LEU A 96 32.20 18.91 -41.19
CA LEU A 96 31.60 20.02 -41.95
C LEU A 96 32.65 20.86 -42.66
N PRO A 97 32.37 21.37 -43.89
CA PRO A 97 33.21 22.30 -44.60
C PRO A 97 33.41 23.61 -43.80
N GLY A 98 34.58 24.25 -43.94
CA GLY A 98 34.96 25.46 -43.20
C GLY A 98 34.01 26.66 -43.33
N GLU A 99 33.34 26.77 -44.47
CA GLU A 99 32.34 27.81 -44.73
C GLU A 99 31.07 27.66 -43.84
N VAL A 100 30.71 26.46 -43.44
CA VAL A 100 29.55 26.14 -42.59
C VAL A 100 29.93 26.31 -41.12
N LEU A 101 31.20 26.14 -40.76
CA LEU A 101 31.69 26.22 -39.38
C LEU A 101 31.47 27.60 -38.73
N GLY A 102 31.30 28.70 -39.52
CA GLY A 102 31.07 30.03 -38.95
C GLY A 102 29.77 30.21 -38.20
N TYR A 103 28.70 29.53 -38.61
CA TYR A 103 27.35 29.70 -38.04
C TYR A 103 26.86 28.50 -37.19
N TRP A 104 27.40 27.31 -37.51
CA TRP A 104 27.00 26.05 -36.84
C TRP A 104 27.17 26.09 -35.30
N PRO A 105 28.31 26.55 -34.74
CA PRO A 105 28.51 26.57 -33.32
C PRO A 105 27.51 27.47 -32.56
N ALA A 106 27.08 28.58 -33.16
CA ALA A 106 26.12 29.49 -32.55
C ALA A 106 24.73 28.82 -32.37
N GLY A 107 24.20 28.22 -33.46
CA GLY A 107 22.93 27.53 -33.42
C GLY A 107 22.94 26.32 -32.51
N TYR A 108 24.02 25.54 -32.56
CA TYR A 108 24.19 24.35 -31.75
C TYR A 108 24.32 24.67 -30.26
N SER A 109 25.07 25.74 -29.91
CA SER A 109 25.21 26.26 -28.54
C SER A 109 23.89 26.76 -27.99
N ALA A 110 23.07 27.44 -28.81
CA ALA A 110 21.76 27.92 -28.41
C ALA A 110 20.82 26.74 -28.05
N LEU A 111 20.86 25.67 -28.85
CA LEU A 111 20.09 24.46 -28.55
C LEU A 111 20.58 23.74 -27.29
N ALA A 112 21.91 23.66 -27.11
CA ALA A 112 22.49 23.12 -25.88
C ALA A 112 22.06 23.91 -24.62
N LEU A 113 21.95 25.22 -24.71
CA LEU A 113 21.45 26.08 -23.65
C LEU A 113 19.97 25.81 -23.32
N VAL A 114 19.13 25.53 -24.32
CA VAL A 114 17.74 25.14 -24.11
C VAL A 114 17.67 23.81 -23.32
N ILE A 115 18.46 22.81 -23.71
CA ILE A 115 18.52 21.51 -23.01
C ILE A 115 19.06 21.70 -21.58
N LEU A 116 20.14 22.47 -21.41
CA LEU A 116 20.74 22.78 -20.11
C LEU A 116 19.75 23.51 -19.19
N SER A 117 19.00 24.47 -19.73
CA SER A 117 17.96 25.19 -18.99
C SER A 117 16.90 24.22 -18.44
N GLY A 118 16.45 23.27 -19.27
CA GLY A 118 15.53 22.20 -18.85
C GLY A 118 16.11 21.35 -17.73
N LEU A 119 17.39 20.99 -17.83
CA LEU A 119 18.10 20.21 -16.81
C LEU A 119 18.24 20.97 -15.48
N ILE A 120 18.56 22.24 -15.52
CA ILE A 120 18.65 23.11 -14.32
C ILE A 120 17.26 23.26 -13.68
N LEU A 121 16.23 23.57 -14.48
CA LEU A 121 14.87 23.77 -13.99
C LEU A 121 14.26 22.46 -13.44
N SER A 122 14.59 21.32 -14.01
CA SER A 122 14.14 20.02 -13.49
C SER A 122 14.66 19.69 -12.08
N ARG A 123 15.77 20.34 -11.64
CA ARG A 123 16.32 20.16 -10.29
C ARG A 123 15.61 21.02 -9.24
N GLN A 124 14.77 21.95 -9.64
CA GLN A 124 14.00 22.79 -8.75
C GLN A 124 12.68 22.09 -8.39
N HIS A 125 12.64 21.32 -7.31
CA HIS A 125 11.45 20.55 -6.86
C HIS A 125 10.17 21.39 -6.72
N ARG A 126 10.28 22.71 -6.54
CA ARG A 126 9.10 23.60 -6.52
C ARG A 126 8.39 23.69 -7.87
N LEU A 127 9.08 23.35 -8.95
CA LEU A 127 8.54 23.36 -10.30
C LEU A 127 7.97 22.00 -10.73
N ASP A 128 8.22 20.92 -9.97
CA ASP A 128 7.79 19.58 -10.34
C ASP A 128 6.33 19.50 -10.83
N PRO A 129 5.32 20.10 -10.14
CA PRO A 129 3.94 20.06 -10.61
C PRO A 129 3.67 20.85 -11.91
N ARG A 130 4.56 21.79 -12.25
CA ARG A 130 4.45 22.68 -13.43
C ARG A 130 5.48 22.34 -14.49
N PHE A 131 6.31 21.34 -14.25
CA PHE A 131 7.46 21.01 -15.10
C PHE A 131 7.06 20.70 -16.53
N GLU A 132 5.92 20.04 -16.73
CA GLU A 132 5.39 19.74 -18.07
C GLU A 132 5.20 21.02 -18.93
N GLY A 133 4.65 22.08 -18.34
CA GLY A 133 4.49 23.37 -19.04
C GLY A 133 5.85 24.00 -19.36
N VAL A 134 6.80 23.97 -18.43
CA VAL A 134 8.15 24.47 -18.64
C VAL A 134 8.86 23.67 -19.74
N ALA A 135 8.82 22.35 -19.67
CA ALA A 135 9.45 21.49 -20.67
C ALA A 135 8.81 21.65 -22.05
N GLY A 136 7.49 21.80 -22.12
CA GLY A 136 6.76 22.08 -23.35
C GLY A 136 7.17 23.41 -24.00
N THR A 137 7.34 24.46 -23.18
CA THR A 137 7.83 25.77 -23.67
C THR A 137 9.27 25.68 -24.20
N LEU A 138 10.15 24.99 -23.46
CA LEU A 138 11.52 24.77 -23.91
C LEU A 138 11.59 23.93 -25.19
N ALA A 139 10.75 22.92 -25.30
CA ALA A 139 10.63 22.10 -26.51
C ALA A 139 10.15 22.92 -27.71
N LEU A 140 9.17 23.82 -27.53
CA LEU A 140 8.69 24.74 -28.56
C LEU A 140 9.80 25.68 -29.02
N LEU A 141 10.52 26.29 -28.06
CA LEU A 141 11.67 27.18 -28.36
C LEU A 141 12.78 26.41 -29.09
N GLY A 142 13.11 25.21 -28.65
CA GLY A 142 14.10 24.35 -29.30
C GLY A 142 13.71 24.02 -30.75
N MET A 143 12.46 23.67 -30.98
CA MET A 143 11.94 23.38 -32.32
C MET A 143 11.95 24.62 -33.21
N ALA A 144 11.52 25.77 -32.69
CA ALA A 144 11.57 27.04 -33.42
C ALA A 144 13.01 27.41 -33.80
N LEU A 145 13.96 27.25 -32.87
CA LEU A 145 15.37 27.54 -33.11
C LEU A 145 15.95 26.67 -34.23
N VAL A 146 15.70 25.34 -34.20
CA VAL A 146 16.18 24.46 -35.28
C VAL A 146 15.58 24.85 -36.62
N ALA A 147 14.29 25.18 -36.69
CA ALA A 147 13.64 25.62 -37.92
C ALA A 147 14.14 26.97 -38.45
N THR A 148 14.76 27.84 -37.61
CA THR A 148 15.29 29.14 -38.04
C THR A 148 16.75 29.09 -38.46
N LEU A 149 17.49 28.00 -38.22
CA LEU A 149 18.90 27.89 -38.60
C LEU A 149 19.20 28.22 -40.07
N PRO A 150 18.34 27.87 -41.07
CA PRO A 150 18.57 28.28 -42.44
C PRO A 150 18.60 29.77 -42.71
N ALA A 151 18.01 30.60 -41.82
CA ALA A 151 18.08 32.06 -41.96
C ALA A 151 19.46 32.63 -41.66
N LEU A 152 20.36 31.86 -41.05
CA LEU A 152 21.70 32.29 -40.67
C LEU A 152 22.71 32.14 -41.84
N SER A 153 22.39 31.35 -42.84
CA SER A 153 23.26 31.11 -44.00
C SER A 153 22.46 30.77 -45.23
N ALA A 154 22.90 31.28 -46.38
CA ALA A 154 22.35 30.93 -47.68
C ALA A 154 22.88 29.56 -48.23
N ASP A 155 23.74 28.87 -47.45
CA ASP A 155 24.33 27.59 -47.86
C ASP A 155 23.27 26.45 -47.90
N PRO A 156 23.12 25.77 -49.05
CA PRO A 156 22.18 24.63 -49.16
C PRO A 156 22.45 23.51 -48.15
N LEU A 157 23.68 23.26 -47.71
CA LEU A 157 24.02 22.25 -46.71
C LEU A 157 23.46 22.60 -45.34
N MET A 158 23.51 23.90 -44.98
CA MET A 158 22.89 24.38 -43.72
C MET A 158 21.38 24.20 -43.72
N TYR A 159 20.75 24.50 -44.87
CA TYR A 159 19.31 24.29 -45.04
C TYR A 159 18.92 22.80 -44.87
N GLN A 160 19.62 21.90 -45.57
CA GLN A 160 19.37 20.46 -45.49
C GLN A 160 19.66 19.93 -44.06
N GLY A 161 20.76 20.35 -43.47
CA GLY A 161 21.15 19.99 -42.10
C GLY A 161 20.10 20.38 -41.05
N SER A 162 19.56 21.62 -41.15
CA SER A 162 18.50 22.07 -40.23
C SER A 162 17.18 21.30 -40.41
N MET A 163 16.84 20.98 -41.64
CA MET A 163 15.63 20.18 -41.95
C MET A 163 15.74 18.76 -41.39
N ILE A 164 16.90 18.09 -41.51
CA ILE A 164 17.17 16.80 -40.88
C ILE A 164 17.19 16.95 -39.35
N GLY A 165 17.80 18.02 -38.83
CA GLY A 165 17.82 18.33 -37.42
C GLY A 165 16.41 18.48 -36.82
N SER A 166 15.45 19.01 -37.57
CA SER A 166 14.07 19.15 -37.16
C SER A 166 13.39 17.80 -36.88
N ILE A 167 13.71 16.76 -37.65
CA ILE A 167 13.22 15.39 -37.40
C ILE A 167 13.75 14.89 -36.06
N HIS A 168 15.05 15.03 -35.85
CA HIS A 168 15.67 14.57 -34.58
C HIS A 168 15.10 15.31 -33.38
N ALA A 169 14.93 16.63 -33.46
CA ALA A 169 14.31 17.43 -32.43
C ALA A 169 12.87 16.97 -32.13
N ALA A 170 12.06 16.76 -33.18
CA ALA A 170 10.69 16.28 -33.04
C ALA A 170 10.63 14.91 -32.37
N VAL A 171 11.47 13.95 -32.80
CA VAL A 171 11.52 12.59 -32.23
C VAL A 171 11.94 12.62 -30.75
N VAL A 172 12.93 13.43 -30.39
CA VAL A 172 13.35 13.62 -28.98
C VAL A 172 12.22 14.21 -28.14
N ILE A 173 11.55 15.25 -28.65
CA ILE A 173 10.41 15.87 -27.97
C ILE A 173 9.28 14.87 -27.77
N GLY A 174 8.92 14.09 -28.78
CA GLY A 174 7.82 13.14 -28.74
C GLY A 174 8.10 11.87 -27.94
N GLY A 175 9.35 11.38 -27.94
CA GLY A 175 9.69 10.08 -27.38
C GLY A 175 10.38 10.09 -26.03
N MET A 176 11.22 11.10 -25.75
CA MET A 176 12.14 11.06 -24.59
C MET A 176 11.76 11.97 -23.42
N LEU A 177 10.92 12.98 -23.63
CA LEU A 177 10.61 13.95 -22.56
C LEU A 177 9.43 13.54 -21.66
N GLY A 178 8.71 12.46 -22.01
CA GLY A 178 7.55 12.01 -21.22
C GLY A 178 6.40 13.02 -21.17
N LEU A 179 6.34 13.94 -22.16
CA LEU A 179 5.31 14.97 -22.26
C LEU A 179 3.99 14.37 -22.76
N ARG A 180 2.87 15.03 -22.41
CA ARG A 180 1.57 14.66 -22.97
C ARG A 180 1.50 14.93 -24.48
N CYS A 181 0.71 14.14 -25.18
CA CYS A 181 0.54 14.26 -26.63
C CYS A 181 0.16 15.68 -27.06
N VAL A 182 -0.76 16.33 -26.35
CA VAL A 182 -1.17 17.73 -26.60
C VAL A 182 0.02 18.70 -26.46
N THR A 183 0.85 18.54 -25.44
CA THR A 183 2.04 19.37 -25.24
C THR A 183 3.05 19.19 -26.37
N VAL A 184 3.23 17.94 -26.84
CA VAL A 184 4.13 17.63 -27.98
C VAL A 184 3.57 18.23 -29.27
N ILE A 185 2.29 18.15 -29.55
CA ILE A 185 1.64 18.76 -30.71
C ILE A 185 1.90 20.27 -30.71
N VAL A 186 1.65 20.94 -29.60
CA VAL A 186 1.86 22.39 -29.45
C VAL A 186 3.33 22.74 -29.63
N ALA A 187 4.26 21.98 -29.03
CA ALA A 187 5.69 22.24 -29.13
C ALA A 187 6.22 22.06 -30.56
N VAL A 188 5.87 20.95 -31.22
CA VAL A 188 6.40 20.62 -32.55
C VAL A 188 5.76 21.50 -33.63
N ILE A 189 4.42 21.56 -33.67
CA ILE A 189 3.73 22.35 -34.69
C ILE A 189 3.91 23.85 -34.43
N GLY A 190 3.68 24.31 -33.21
CA GLY A 190 3.85 25.72 -32.83
C GLY A 190 5.26 26.21 -33.02
N GLY A 191 6.27 25.43 -32.59
CA GLY A 191 7.68 25.73 -32.81
C GLY A 191 8.06 25.78 -34.30
N GLY A 192 7.56 24.82 -35.08
CA GLY A 192 7.77 24.80 -36.51
C GLY A 192 7.17 26.02 -37.24
N VAL A 193 5.91 26.36 -36.93
CA VAL A 193 5.24 27.56 -37.46
C VAL A 193 5.99 28.84 -37.07
N LEU A 194 6.42 28.96 -35.83
CA LEU A 194 7.22 30.10 -35.36
C LEU A 194 8.53 30.20 -36.14
N GLY A 195 9.26 29.09 -36.33
CA GLY A 195 10.51 29.05 -37.06
C GLY A 195 10.32 29.43 -38.57
N LEU A 196 9.30 28.89 -39.21
CA LEU A 196 8.95 29.25 -40.61
C LEU A 196 8.57 30.72 -40.75
N SER A 197 7.87 31.28 -39.75
CA SER A 197 7.55 32.72 -39.73
C SER A 197 8.81 33.58 -39.69
N VAL A 198 9.82 33.20 -38.87
CA VAL A 198 11.09 33.89 -38.83
C VAL A 198 11.85 33.79 -40.19
N LEU A 199 11.87 32.59 -40.84
CA LEU A 199 12.45 32.43 -42.18
C LEU A 199 11.80 33.35 -43.20
N ALA A 200 10.48 33.43 -43.20
CA ALA A 200 9.72 34.31 -44.11
C ALA A 200 10.06 35.78 -43.91
N LEU A 201 10.22 36.22 -42.66
CA LEU A 201 10.65 37.61 -42.34
C LEU A 201 12.05 37.92 -42.85
N HIS A 202 12.92 36.94 -42.97
CA HIS A 202 14.28 37.10 -43.56
C HIS A 202 14.32 36.87 -45.07
N GLY A 203 13.17 36.67 -45.73
CA GLY A 203 13.10 36.47 -47.19
C GLY A 203 13.58 35.09 -47.64
N VAL A 204 13.77 34.15 -46.71
CA VAL A 204 14.15 32.75 -47.03
C VAL A 204 12.92 31.95 -47.36
N LEU A 205 12.78 31.51 -48.58
CA LEU A 205 11.67 30.65 -49.01
C LEU A 205 12.02 29.18 -48.77
N PRO A 206 11.14 28.42 -48.12
CA PRO A 206 11.38 27.02 -47.86
C PRO A 206 11.27 26.18 -49.15
N GLU A 207 12.15 25.18 -49.30
CA GLU A 207 11.97 24.12 -50.26
C GLU A 207 10.81 23.21 -49.82
N TRP A 208 9.62 23.42 -50.39
CA TRP A 208 8.39 22.81 -49.90
C TRP A 208 8.43 21.28 -49.88
N LEU A 209 9.10 20.64 -50.84
CA LEU A 209 9.22 19.19 -50.90
C LEU A 209 10.07 18.67 -49.74
N LEU A 210 11.21 19.28 -49.46
CA LEU A 210 12.10 18.90 -48.38
C LEU A 210 11.47 19.19 -47.01
N LEU A 211 10.80 20.34 -46.87
CA LEU A 211 10.04 20.68 -45.68
C LEU A 211 8.95 19.64 -45.38
N HIS A 212 8.20 19.25 -46.42
CA HIS A 212 7.16 18.22 -46.25
C HIS A 212 7.74 16.86 -45.85
N GLN A 213 8.83 16.44 -46.52
CA GLN A 213 9.45 15.14 -46.20
C GLN A 213 10.08 15.09 -44.84
N THR A 214 10.68 16.18 -44.35
CA THR A 214 11.41 16.19 -43.06
C THR A 214 10.52 16.62 -41.90
N PHE A 215 9.97 17.84 -41.97
CA PHE A 215 9.19 18.39 -40.83
C PHE A 215 7.88 17.64 -40.63
N THR A 216 7.09 17.41 -41.69
CA THR A 216 5.79 16.73 -41.57
C THR A 216 5.95 15.28 -41.13
N ALA A 217 6.95 14.57 -41.68
CA ALA A 217 7.22 13.20 -41.25
C ALA A 217 7.74 13.14 -39.83
N GLY A 218 8.66 14.03 -39.44
CA GLY A 218 9.16 14.16 -38.08
C GLY A 218 8.07 14.50 -37.05
N ALA A 219 7.20 15.45 -37.40
CA ALA A 219 6.06 15.81 -36.59
C ALA A 219 5.07 14.63 -36.38
N LEU A 220 4.75 13.91 -37.45
CA LEU A 220 3.88 12.73 -37.40
C LEU A 220 4.45 11.65 -36.47
N VAL A 221 5.74 11.31 -36.66
CA VAL A 221 6.44 10.34 -35.82
C VAL A 221 6.43 10.80 -34.34
N ALA A 222 6.75 12.08 -34.08
CA ALA A 222 6.72 12.62 -32.73
C ALA A 222 5.34 12.51 -32.06
N ILE A 223 4.29 12.84 -32.77
CA ILE A 223 2.89 12.76 -32.27
C ILE A 223 2.51 11.31 -31.99
N VAL A 224 2.85 10.37 -32.88
CA VAL A 224 2.58 8.94 -32.67
C VAL A 224 3.33 8.41 -31.47
N LEU A 225 4.62 8.74 -31.32
CA LEU A 225 5.41 8.33 -30.17
C LEU A 225 4.85 8.91 -28.86
N ALA A 226 4.49 10.18 -28.85
CA ALA A 226 3.87 10.83 -27.69
C ALA A 226 2.52 10.18 -27.33
N TRP A 227 1.70 9.85 -28.33
CA TRP A 227 0.43 9.16 -28.12
C TRP A 227 0.64 7.77 -27.51
N LEU A 228 1.58 7.00 -28.04
CA LEU A 228 1.92 5.67 -27.51
C LEU A 228 2.47 5.76 -26.07
N ALA A 229 3.36 6.73 -25.81
CA ALA A 229 3.93 6.96 -24.49
C ALA A 229 2.84 7.36 -23.47
N GLU A 230 1.98 8.32 -23.83
CA GLU A 230 0.88 8.74 -22.97
C GLU A 230 -0.09 7.59 -22.68
N ARG A 231 -0.45 6.81 -23.69
CA ARG A 231 -1.30 5.62 -23.52
C ARG A 231 -0.69 4.62 -22.55
N ARG A 232 0.61 4.34 -22.69
CA ARG A 232 1.35 3.46 -21.79
C ARG A 232 1.36 4.00 -20.36
N ASN A 233 1.67 5.29 -20.20
CA ASN A 233 1.73 5.93 -18.87
C ASN A 233 0.36 5.92 -18.19
N ARG A 234 -0.73 6.11 -18.92
CA ARG A 234 -2.10 6.00 -18.40
C ARG A 234 -2.42 4.58 -17.92
N LEU A 235 -2.01 3.55 -18.69
CA LEU A 235 -2.19 2.15 -18.28
C LEU A 235 -1.39 1.82 -17.01
N VAL A 236 -0.14 2.23 -16.94
CA VAL A 236 0.71 2.02 -15.78
C VAL A 236 0.13 2.73 -14.53
N PHE A 237 -0.38 3.95 -14.71
CA PHE A 237 -1.04 4.69 -13.64
C PHE A 237 -2.28 3.96 -13.11
N LEU A 238 -3.14 3.43 -14.00
CA LEU A 238 -4.30 2.63 -13.59
C LEU A 238 -3.90 1.35 -12.85
N GLN A 239 -2.92 0.61 -13.39
CA GLN A 239 -2.40 -0.60 -12.75
C GLN A 239 -1.85 -0.32 -11.36
N LYS A 240 -1.08 0.77 -11.20
CA LYS A 240 -0.56 1.18 -9.90
C LYS A 240 -1.66 1.51 -8.90
N LYS A 241 -2.68 2.26 -9.33
CA LYS A 241 -3.83 2.60 -8.48
C LYS A 241 -4.65 1.37 -8.08
N LEU A 242 -4.84 0.43 -9.00
CA LEU A 242 -5.52 -0.83 -8.70
C LEU A 242 -4.74 -1.66 -7.70
N LEU A 243 -3.42 -1.78 -7.89
CA LEU A 243 -2.55 -2.51 -6.98
C LEU A 243 -2.52 -1.89 -5.57
N GLU A 244 -2.55 -0.55 -5.45
CA GLU A 244 -2.65 0.15 -4.16
C GLU A 244 -3.95 -0.23 -3.43
N LEU A 245 -5.09 -0.28 -4.14
CA LEU A 245 -6.38 -0.68 -3.56
C LEU A 245 -6.40 -2.16 -3.16
N GLU A 246 -5.89 -3.05 -4.00
CA GLU A 246 -5.81 -4.50 -3.69
C GLU A 246 -4.92 -4.76 -2.48
N LYS A 247 -3.79 -4.05 -2.36
CA LYS A 247 -2.90 -4.15 -1.22
C LYS A 247 -3.59 -3.69 0.07
N ALA A 248 -4.24 -2.53 0.06
CA ALA A 248 -4.98 -2.02 1.22
C ALA A 248 -6.09 -2.99 1.67
N ARG A 249 -6.84 -3.56 0.71
CA ARG A 249 -7.87 -4.58 0.98
C ARG A 249 -7.27 -5.85 1.59
N SER A 250 -6.16 -6.34 1.05
CA SER A 250 -5.47 -7.52 1.58
C SER A 250 -4.98 -7.31 3.00
N GLU A 251 -4.40 -6.13 3.30
CA GLU A 251 -3.95 -5.76 4.65
C GLU A 251 -5.13 -5.67 5.63
N SER A 252 -6.25 -5.07 5.22
CA SER A 252 -7.48 -5.01 6.03
C SER A 252 -8.04 -6.41 6.35
N LEU A 253 -8.09 -7.29 5.34
CA LEU A 253 -8.54 -8.68 5.54
C LEU A 253 -7.59 -9.46 6.45
N ALA A 254 -6.29 -9.29 6.31
CA ALA A 254 -5.29 -9.93 7.17
C ALA A 254 -5.44 -9.49 8.64
N GLU A 255 -5.70 -8.20 8.89
CA GLU A 255 -5.92 -7.68 10.24
C GLU A 255 -7.24 -8.22 10.85
N ARG A 256 -8.33 -8.26 10.06
CA ARG A 256 -9.60 -8.89 10.50
C ARG A 256 -9.41 -10.38 10.83
N MET A 257 -8.66 -11.13 10.01
CA MET A 257 -8.33 -12.52 10.29
C MET A 257 -7.50 -12.68 11.57
N LYS A 258 -6.55 -11.76 11.81
CA LYS A 258 -5.73 -11.73 13.02
C LYS A 258 -6.58 -11.45 14.26
N GLU A 259 -7.51 -10.50 14.19
CA GLU A 259 -8.47 -10.20 15.26
C GLU A 259 -9.37 -11.40 15.56
N MET A 260 -9.95 -12.04 14.54
CA MET A 260 -10.75 -13.27 14.72
C MET A 260 -9.94 -14.43 15.32
N SER A 261 -8.62 -14.47 15.06
CA SER A 261 -7.70 -15.49 15.59
C SER A 261 -7.21 -15.18 17.02
N ARG A 262 -7.63 -14.08 17.66
CA ARG A 262 -7.22 -13.69 19.01
C ARG A 262 -8.11 -14.22 20.13
N HIS A 263 -9.30 -14.69 19.81
CA HIS A 263 -10.26 -15.20 20.76
C HIS A 263 -10.36 -16.72 20.71
N ASP A 264 -10.69 -17.32 21.85
CA ASP A 264 -11.07 -18.74 21.97
C ASP A 264 -12.50 -18.94 21.47
N GLY A 265 -12.70 -19.85 20.54
CA GLY A 265 -14.01 -20.06 19.88
C GLY A 265 -15.09 -20.62 20.79
N LEU A 266 -14.75 -21.21 21.95
CA LEU A 266 -15.71 -21.76 22.91
C LEU A 266 -16.15 -20.71 23.93
N THR A 267 -15.19 -20.01 24.53
CA THR A 267 -15.41 -19.14 25.70
C THR A 267 -15.51 -17.66 25.36
N GLY A 268 -15.08 -17.27 24.15
CA GLY A 268 -15.01 -15.85 23.74
C GLY A 268 -13.90 -15.05 24.42
N LEU A 269 -13.17 -15.61 25.38
CA LEU A 269 -12.01 -15.00 25.99
C LEU A 269 -10.85 -14.87 25.00
N ALA A 270 -9.79 -14.13 25.36
CA ALA A 270 -8.55 -14.20 24.61
C ALA A 270 -8.04 -15.65 24.53
N ASN A 271 -7.44 -16.05 23.42
CA ASN A 271 -6.76 -17.32 23.33
C ASN A 271 -5.30 -17.24 23.80
N ARG A 272 -4.63 -18.37 23.93
CA ARG A 272 -3.24 -18.48 24.37
C ARG A 272 -2.30 -17.55 23.60
N ARG A 273 -2.45 -17.47 22.27
CA ARG A 273 -1.58 -16.60 21.43
C ARG A 273 -1.73 -15.14 21.81
N HIS A 274 -2.95 -14.68 21.98
CA HIS A 274 -3.22 -13.30 22.40
C HIS A 274 -2.69 -13.03 23.81
N PHE A 275 -2.81 -14.01 24.71
CA PHE A 275 -2.21 -13.91 26.06
C PHE A 275 -0.69 -13.77 25.99
N ASP A 276 0.01 -14.61 25.20
CA ASP A 276 1.47 -14.54 25.06
C ASP A 276 1.93 -13.19 24.52
N GLU A 277 1.23 -12.64 23.51
CA GLU A 277 1.47 -11.30 22.96
C GLU A 277 1.28 -10.21 24.03
N ALA A 278 0.18 -10.25 24.76
CA ALA A 278 -0.14 -9.28 25.81
C ALA A 278 0.83 -9.35 26.98
N LEU A 279 1.19 -10.55 27.42
CA LEU A 279 2.18 -10.77 28.49
C LEU A 279 3.52 -10.12 28.12
N HIS A 280 4.01 -10.31 26.90
CA HIS A 280 5.26 -9.70 26.47
C HIS A 280 5.17 -8.16 26.40
N GLN A 281 4.06 -7.61 25.96
CA GLN A 281 3.85 -6.16 25.90
C GLN A 281 3.79 -5.54 27.30
N GLU A 282 2.98 -6.12 28.20
CA GLU A 282 2.83 -5.61 29.57
C GLU A 282 4.08 -5.84 30.42
N TRP A 283 4.83 -6.93 30.18
CA TRP A 283 6.15 -7.13 30.78
C TRP A 283 7.10 -5.97 30.48
N GLN A 284 7.20 -5.57 29.20
CA GLN A 284 8.06 -4.45 28.80
C GLN A 284 7.57 -3.11 29.35
N ARG A 285 6.24 -2.92 29.41
CA ARG A 285 5.64 -1.72 29.96
C ARG A 285 5.90 -1.60 31.45
N CYS A 286 5.55 -2.64 32.23
CA CYS A 286 5.76 -2.65 33.68
C CYS A 286 7.25 -2.52 34.04
N ARG A 287 8.16 -3.11 33.23
CA ARG A 287 9.60 -2.94 33.40
C ARG A 287 10.04 -1.48 33.25
N ARG A 288 9.53 -0.75 32.27
CA ARG A 288 9.86 0.67 32.09
C ARG A 288 9.31 1.54 33.22
N ASP A 289 8.13 1.22 33.69
CA ASP A 289 7.41 2.00 34.69
C ASP A 289 7.81 1.62 36.12
N GLY A 290 8.62 0.57 36.33
CA GLY A 290 8.96 0.02 37.66
C GLY A 290 7.73 -0.52 38.39
N ALA A 291 6.69 -0.93 37.63
CA ALA A 291 5.41 -1.36 38.19
C ALA A 291 5.33 -2.88 38.34
N SER A 292 4.49 -3.35 39.25
CA SER A 292 4.23 -4.78 39.46
C SER A 292 3.40 -5.35 38.33
N LEU A 293 3.70 -6.58 37.91
CA LEU A 293 2.89 -7.39 37.00
C LEU A 293 2.48 -8.66 37.70
N SER A 294 1.18 -8.97 37.71
CA SER A 294 0.64 -10.17 38.34
C SER A 294 -0.03 -11.08 37.29
N LEU A 295 0.09 -12.37 37.51
CA LEU A 295 -0.56 -13.42 36.76
C LEU A 295 -1.35 -14.32 37.68
N VAL A 296 -2.58 -14.60 37.33
CA VAL A 296 -3.46 -15.58 37.98
C VAL A 296 -3.70 -16.72 37.03
N PHE A 297 -3.24 -17.91 37.38
CA PHE A 297 -3.44 -19.14 36.62
C PHE A 297 -4.53 -19.98 37.27
N ILE A 298 -5.46 -20.51 36.49
CA ILE A 298 -6.69 -21.15 36.97
C ILE A 298 -6.87 -22.48 36.23
N ASP A 299 -7.25 -23.49 36.99
CA ASP A 299 -7.56 -24.82 36.46
C ASP A 299 -8.86 -25.33 37.08
N VAL A 300 -9.76 -25.87 36.25
CA VAL A 300 -11.05 -26.39 36.70
C VAL A 300 -10.87 -27.78 37.34
N ASP A 301 -11.18 -27.86 38.61
CA ASP A 301 -10.97 -29.06 39.40
C ASP A 301 -11.80 -30.27 38.88
N TYR A 302 -11.14 -31.42 38.76
CA TYR A 302 -11.76 -32.68 38.30
C TYR A 302 -12.52 -32.57 36.97
N PHE A 303 -12.06 -31.70 36.05
CA PHE A 303 -12.75 -31.46 34.79
C PHE A 303 -12.85 -32.73 33.89
N LYS A 304 -11.77 -33.54 33.84
CA LYS A 304 -11.83 -34.82 33.13
C LYS A 304 -12.88 -35.79 33.69
N PRO A 305 -12.94 -36.06 35.03
CA PRO A 305 -14.04 -36.80 35.64
C PRO A 305 -15.43 -36.21 35.39
N TYR A 306 -15.52 -34.89 35.27
CA TYR A 306 -16.77 -34.22 34.87
C TYR A 306 -17.20 -34.62 33.47
N ASN A 307 -16.30 -34.50 32.50
CA ASN A 307 -16.57 -34.89 31.10
C ASN A 307 -16.91 -36.37 30.96
N ASP A 308 -16.17 -37.23 31.67
CA ASP A 308 -16.40 -38.66 31.63
C ASP A 308 -17.80 -39.07 32.18
N HIS A 309 -18.38 -38.24 33.07
CA HIS A 309 -19.66 -38.47 33.69
C HIS A 309 -20.85 -37.80 32.98
N TYR A 310 -20.69 -36.52 32.56
CA TYR A 310 -21.76 -35.70 32.01
C TYR A 310 -21.66 -35.50 30.49
N GLY A 311 -20.56 -35.94 29.88
CA GLY A 311 -20.28 -35.77 28.46
C GLY A 311 -19.58 -34.43 28.14
N HIS A 312 -18.89 -34.40 27.00
CA HIS A 312 -18.09 -33.23 26.58
C HIS A 312 -18.93 -31.97 26.37
N GLN A 313 -20.20 -32.10 25.93
CA GLN A 313 -21.05 -30.93 25.72
C GLN A 313 -21.39 -30.21 27.04
N ALA A 314 -21.61 -30.97 28.10
CA ALA A 314 -21.82 -30.42 29.44
C ALA A 314 -20.53 -29.76 29.96
N GLY A 315 -19.37 -30.36 29.69
CA GLY A 315 -18.07 -29.73 29.97
C GLY A 315 -17.84 -28.41 29.24
N ASP A 316 -18.22 -28.35 27.96
CA ASP A 316 -18.15 -27.12 27.18
C ASP A 316 -19.03 -26.01 27.79
N ASP A 317 -20.22 -26.37 28.30
CA ASP A 317 -21.12 -25.44 28.98
C ASP A 317 -20.52 -24.92 30.29
N VAL A 318 -19.82 -25.76 31.05
CA VAL A 318 -19.06 -25.37 32.24
C VAL A 318 -17.96 -24.36 31.86
N LEU A 319 -17.17 -24.66 30.83
CA LEU A 319 -16.10 -23.77 30.40
C LEU A 319 -16.62 -22.42 29.92
N ARG A 320 -17.79 -22.37 29.25
CA ARG A 320 -18.40 -21.07 28.86
C ARG A 320 -18.81 -20.27 30.08
N GLN A 321 -19.47 -20.87 31.06
CA GLN A 321 -19.89 -20.19 32.29
C GLN A 321 -18.70 -19.72 33.12
N VAL A 322 -17.65 -20.52 33.25
CA VAL A 322 -16.39 -20.10 33.87
C VAL A 322 -15.80 -18.94 33.10
N GLY A 323 -15.76 -19.03 31.76
CA GLY A 323 -15.27 -17.96 30.88
C GLY A 323 -16.04 -16.65 31.07
N GLU A 324 -17.36 -16.68 31.19
CA GLU A 324 -18.21 -15.51 31.47
C GLU A 324 -17.84 -14.85 32.79
N VAL A 325 -17.64 -15.65 33.85
CA VAL A 325 -17.17 -15.12 35.14
C VAL A 325 -15.81 -14.45 34.98
N LEU A 326 -14.85 -15.09 34.32
CA LEU A 326 -13.50 -14.56 34.17
C LEU A 326 -13.46 -13.29 33.31
N ALA A 327 -14.34 -13.16 32.33
CA ALA A 327 -14.46 -11.96 31.51
C ALA A 327 -14.76 -10.70 32.34
N GLU A 328 -15.51 -10.86 33.45
CA GLU A 328 -15.82 -9.73 34.36
C GLU A 328 -14.59 -9.20 35.10
N TYR A 329 -13.64 -10.09 35.38
CA TYR A 329 -12.39 -9.76 36.07
C TYR A 329 -11.28 -9.23 35.13
N GLY A 330 -11.44 -9.31 33.81
CA GLY A 330 -10.52 -8.78 32.80
C GLY A 330 -10.96 -7.47 32.14
N ARG A 331 -11.83 -6.66 32.77
CA ARG A 331 -12.44 -5.47 32.13
C ARG A 331 -11.64 -4.18 32.23
N ARG A 332 -10.64 -4.09 33.11
CA ARG A 332 -9.85 -2.86 33.24
C ARG A 332 -8.90 -2.71 32.03
N PRO A 333 -8.62 -1.49 31.59
CA PRO A 333 -7.61 -1.27 30.56
C PRO A 333 -6.26 -1.90 30.95
N GLY A 334 -5.78 -2.81 30.13
CA GLY A 334 -4.55 -3.57 30.38
C GLY A 334 -4.75 -4.93 31.05
N ASP A 335 -5.87 -5.18 31.77
CA ASP A 335 -6.19 -6.52 32.25
C ASP A 335 -6.61 -7.41 31.08
N LEU A 336 -6.28 -8.71 31.15
CA LEU A 336 -6.64 -9.67 30.13
C LEU A 336 -7.07 -10.99 30.79
N ALA A 337 -8.24 -11.50 30.40
CA ALA A 337 -8.67 -12.87 30.68
C ALA A 337 -8.52 -13.72 29.42
N ALA A 338 -7.88 -14.88 29.53
CA ALA A 338 -7.62 -15.76 28.41
C ALA A 338 -7.85 -17.24 28.77
N ARG A 339 -8.23 -18.03 27.78
CA ARG A 339 -8.18 -19.50 27.87
C ARG A 339 -6.81 -19.96 27.39
N TYR A 340 -6.06 -20.55 28.33
CA TYR A 340 -4.67 -20.98 28.06
C TYR A 340 -4.66 -22.34 27.32
N GLY A 341 -5.57 -23.26 27.66
CA GLY A 341 -5.75 -24.52 26.95
C GLY A 341 -6.64 -25.47 27.73
N GLY A 342 -7.44 -26.31 27.06
CA GLY A 342 -8.31 -27.28 27.72
C GLY A 342 -9.23 -26.65 28.78
N GLU A 343 -8.99 -27.00 30.05
CA GLU A 343 -9.67 -26.48 31.25
C GLU A 343 -8.89 -25.37 31.98
N GLU A 344 -7.80 -24.85 31.37
CA GLU A 344 -6.91 -23.88 31.97
C GLU A 344 -7.19 -22.45 31.46
N PHE A 345 -7.21 -21.51 32.41
CA PHE A 345 -7.40 -20.09 32.16
C PHE A 345 -6.34 -19.25 32.82
N VAL A 346 -6.10 -18.07 32.30
CA VAL A 346 -5.14 -17.11 32.86
C VAL A 346 -5.71 -15.70 32.85
N LEU A 347 -5.38 -14.93 33.89
CA LEU A 347 -5.65 -13.49 33.93
C LEU A 347 -4.36 -12.74 34.18
N LEU A 348 -4.12 -11.72 33.37
CA LEU A 348 -2.97 -10.84 33.45
C LEU A 348 -3.39 -9.51 34.05
N TYR A 349 -2.68 -9.06 35.07
CA TYR A 349 -2.98 -7.83 35.82
C TYR A 349 -1.77 -6.91 35.88
N PRO A 350 -1.60 -5.97 34.96
CA PRO A 350 -0.59 -4.94 35.03
C PRO A 350 -0.84 -4.02 36.23
N GLN A 351 0.25 -3.44 36.77
CA GLN A 351 0.25 -2.49 37.89
C GLN A 351 -0.49 -3.01 39.13
N THR A 352 -0.53 -4.33 39.31
CA THR A 352 -1.20 -5.00 40.43
C THR A 352 -0.15 -5.74 41.28
N GLY A 353 -0.13 -5.48 42.56
CA GLY A 353 0.78 -6.14 43.49
C GLY A 353 0.26 -7.47 44.03
N PRO A 354 1.09 -8.25 44.76
CA PRO A 354 0.77 -9.62 45.15
C PRO A 354 -0.48 -9.72 46.07
N GLU A 355 -0.70 -8.77 46.98
CA GLU A 355 -1.85 -8.78 47.87
C GLU A 355 -3.16 -8.58 47.10
N ALA A 356 -3.16 -7.62 46.16
CA ALA A 356 -4.33 -7.35 45.30
C ALA A 356 -4.61 -8.50 44.33
N ALA A 357 -3.57 -9.13 43.79
CA ALA A 357 -3.70 -10.30 42.93
C ALA A 357 -4.29 -11.50 43.70
N ALA A 358 -3.85 -11.75 44.91
CA ALA A 358 -4.40 -12.80 45.77
C ALA A 358 -5.86 -12.54 46.14
N GLN A 359 -6.26 -11.30 46.42
CA GLN A 359 -7.65 -10.92 46.66
C GLN A 359 -8.53 -11.13 45.42
N LEU A 360 -8.07 -10.73 44.22
CA LEU A 360 -8.77 -10.97 42.97
C LEU A 360 -8.91 -12.47 42.67
N ALA A 361 -7.85 -13.25 42.89
CA ALA A 361 -7.89 -14.70 42.74
C ALA A 361 -8.92 -15.37 43.67
N GLU A 362 -9.02 -14.94 44.93
CA GLU A 362 -10.03 -15.47 45.84
C GLU A 362 -11.46 -15.06 45.46
N GLN A 363 -11.65 -13.83 44.98
CA GLN A 363 -12.95 -13.41 44.43
C GLN A 363 -13.36 -14.24 43.22
N ILE A 364 -12.43 -14.51 42.32
CA ILE A 364 -12.66 -15.37 41.14
C ILE A 364 -13.04 -16.76 41.60
N ARG A 365 -12.27 -17.37 42.53
CA ARG A 365 -12.57 -18.70 43.08
C ARG A 365 -14.00 -18.76 43.66
N ALA A 366 -14.34 -17.80 44.51
CA ALA A 366 -15.65 -17.72 45.12
C ALA A 366 -16.79 -17.50 44.11
N SER A 367 -16.54 -16.70 43.04
CA SER A 367 -17.52 -16.46 41.99
C SER A 367 -17.78 -17.71 41.12
N VAL A 368 -16.73 -18.50 40.80
CA VAL A 368 -16.90 -19.78 40.09
C VAL A 368 -17.63 -20.77 40.99
N GLU A 369 -17.25 -20.87 42.28
CA GLU A 369 -17.96 -21.76 43.22
C GLU A 369 -19.42 -21.38 43.38
N ALA A 370 -19.75 -20.10 43.36
CA ALA A 370 -21.13 -19.58 43.49
C ALA A 370 -22.02 -19.90 42.27
N LEU A 371 -21.45 -20.32 41.12
CA LEU A 371 -22.25 -20.84 39.98
C LEU A 371 -23.06 -22.08 40.38
N GLY A 372 -22.59 -22.82 41.39
CA GLY A 372 -23.32 -23.97 41.90
C GLY A 372 -23.53 -25.13 40.93
N LEU A 373 -22.67 -25.23 39.88
CA LEU A 373 -22.77 -26.26 38.85
C LEU A 373 -22.48 -27.62 39.45
N ALA A 374 -23.49 -28.53 39.47
CA ALA A 374 -23.39 -29.84 40.09
C ALA A 374 -22.22 -30.68 39.54
N HIS A 375 -21.41 -31.27 40.42
CA HIS A 375 -20.28 -32.13 40.05
C HIS A 375 -20.26 -33.44 40.88
N GLY A 376 -21.02 -34.44 40.42
CA GLY A 376 -21.19 -35.71 41.14
C GLY A 376 -19.94 -36.60 41.20
N ARG A 377 -18.84 -36.24 40.55
CA ARG A 377 -17.57 -36.97 40.54
C ARG A 377 -16.40 -36.20 41.07
N SER A 378 -16.64 -35.03 41.63
CA SER A 378 -15.60 -34.26 42.33
C SER A 378 -15.42 -34.80 43.77
N GLU A 379 -14.17 -34.93 44.20
CA GLU A 379 -13.81 -35.36 45.54
C GLU A 379 -13.63 -34.17 46.52
N CYS A 380 -13.60 -32.92 46.00
CA CYS A 380 -13.39 -31.74 46.81
C CYS A 380 -14.65 -30.95 47.12
N ALA A 381 -15.70 -31.02 46.27
CA ALA A 381 -16.98 -30.32 46.47
C ALA A 381 -18.10 -30.98 45.65
N ALA A 382 -19.36 -30.75 46.01
CA ALA A 382 -20.53 -31.27 45.25
C ALA A 382 -20.79 -30.44 43.96
N HIS A 383 -20.01 -29.45 43.70
CA HIS A 383 -20.14 -28.54 42.55
C HIS A 383 -18.77 -28.26 41.91
N VAL A 384 -18.78 -27.65 40.75
CA VAL A 384 -17.55 -27.26 40.00
C VAL A 384 -16.80 -26.22 40.81
N THR A 385 -15.51 -26.44 40.98
CA THR A 385 -14.58 -25.54 41.64
C THR A 385 -13.33 -25.32 40.80
N VAL A 386 -12.48 -24.38 41.21
CA VAL A 386 -11.23 -24.10 40.55
C VAL A 386 -10.08 -24.04 41.54
N SER A 387 -8.94 -24.55 41.14
CA SER A 387 -7.65 -24.32 41.81
C SER A 387 -6.94 -23.17 41.15
N ILE A 388 -6.45 -22.21 41.96
CA ILE A 388 -5.87 -20.97 41.44
C ILE A 388 -4.47 -20.77 41.98
N GLY A 389 -3.55 -20.40 41.11
CA GLY A 389 -2.20 -19.94 41.46
C GLY A 389 -1.99 -18.48 41.10
N ALA A 390 -1.51 -17.68 42.02
CA ALA A 390 -1.17 -16.28 41.75
C ALA A 390 0.33 -16.04 41.94
N ALA A 391 0.93 -15.33 41.00
CA ALA A 391 2.32 -14.88 41.06
C ALA A 391 2.43 -13.41 40.70
N SER A 392 3.37 -12.71 41.29
CA SER A 392 3.60 -11.29 41.05
C SER A 392 5.08 -10.97 41.01
N VAL A 393 5.47 -10.06 40.15
CA VAL A 393 6.84 -9.62 39.99
C VAL A 393 6.91 -8.16 39.54
N ILE A 394 7.94 -7.46 39.90
CA ILE A 394 8.36 -6.24 39.21
C ILE A 394 9.37 -6.68 38.17
N PRO A 395 9.06 -6.55 36.84
CA PRO A 395 9.94 -7.02 35.79
C PRO A 395 11.31 -6.32 35.81
N GLU A 396 12.39 -7.11 35.80
CA GLU A 396 13.78 -6.66 35.78
C GLU A 396 14.49 -7.19 34.52
N PRO A 397 15.61 -6.58 34.10
CA PRO A 397 16.35 -7.06 32.91
C PRO A 397 16.88 -8.49 33.03
N SER A 398 17.10 -8.98 34.22
CA SER A 398 17.60 -10.32 34.53
C SER A 398 16.52 -11.41 34.53
N ARG A 399 15.25 -11.04 34.35
CA ARG A 399 14.10 -11.96 34.42
C ARG A 399 13.37 -12.08 33.10
N SER A 400 12.70 -13.21 32.91
CA SER A 400 11.80 -13.44 31.78
C SER A 400 10.33 -13.47 32.19
N ALA A 401 9.44 -13.19 31.24
CA ALA A 401 7.99 -13.30 31.44
C ALA A 401 7.58 -14.77 31.72
N ASP A 402 8.31 -15.74 31.18
CA ASP A 402 8.06 -17.16 31.37
C ASP A 402 8.22 -17.58 32.84
N GLU A 403 9.16 -16.95 33.59
CA GLU A 403 9.34 -17.23 35.01
C GLU A 403 8.07 -16.85 35.82
N LEU A 404 7.32 -15.82 35.39
CA LEU A 404 6.04 -15.45 36.01
C LEU A 404 4.97 -16.51 35.73
N VAL A 405 4.92 -17.03 34.51
CA VAL A 405 3.97 -18.09 34.12
C VAL A 405 4.30 -19.37 34.92
N GLU A 406 5.56 -19.79 34.96
CA GLU A 406 6.00 -20.98 35.72
C GLU A 406 5.68 -20.86 37.23
N ALA A 407 5.86 -19.67 37.79
CA ALA A 407 5.55 -19.45 39.20
C ALA A 407 4.05 -19.56 39.50
N ALA A 408 3.19 -19.00 38.61
CA ALA A 408 1.76 -19.09 38.74
C ALA A 408 1.25 -20.53 38.56
N ASP A 409 1.75 -21.25 37.56
CA ASP A 409 1.43 -22.66 37.30
C ASP A 409 1.85 -23.55 38.48
N HIS A 410 3.07 -23.35 39.01
CA HIS A 410 3.52 -24.05 40.20
C HIS A 410 2.58 -23.80 41.40
N ALA A 411 2.06 -22.57 41.55
CA ALA A 411 1.11 -22.29 42.61
C ALA A 411 -0.22 -23.03 42.43
N VAL A 412 -0.74 -23.18 41.18
CA VAL A 412 -1.91 -24.05 40.88
C VAL A 412 -1.66 -25.48 41.31
N TYR A 413 -0.46 -25.99 40.97
CA TYR A 413 -0.09 -27.35 41.36
C TYR A 413 -0.11 -27.51 42.90
N GLN A 414 0.36 -26.53 43.66
CA GLN A 414 0.29 -26.54 45.13
C GLN A 414 -1.17 -26.48 45.63
N ALA A 415 -2.02 -25.68 44.99
CA ALA A 415 -3.45 -25.61 45.28
C ALA A 415 -4.12 -26.98 45.12
N LYS A 416 -3.82 -27.69 44.01
CA LYS A 416 -4.32 -29.06 43.75
C LYS A 416 -3.85 -30.06 44.80
N LEU A 417 -2.57 -30.02 45.22
CA LEU A 417 -2.02 -30.93 46.21
C LEU A 417 -2.60 -30.70 47.61
N ARG A 418 -2.94 -29.45 47.94
CA ARG A 418 -3.47 -29.07 49.27
C ARG A 418 -4.98 -29.27 49.43
N GLY A 419 -5.63 -29.90 48.46
CA GLY A 419 -7.06 -30.29 48.55
C GLY A 419 -7.98 -29.52 47.59
N ARG A 420 -7.44 -28.81 46.60
CA ARG A 420 -8.17 -28.07 45.57
C ARG A 420 -9.06 -26.94 46.08
N ASN A 421 -9.90 -26.36 45.25
CA ASN A 421 -10.83 -25.27 45.58
C ASN A 421 -10.20 -24.16 46.45
N ARG A 422 -9.03 -23.70 46.05
CA ARG A 422 -8.26 -22.69 46.83
C ARG A 422 -7.34 -21.88 45.94
N VAL A 423 -6.87 -20.79 46.55
CA VAL A 423 -5.84 -19.95 46.00
C VAL A 423 -4.50 -20.23 46.72
N GLU A 424 -3.45 -20.42 45.95
CA GLU A 424 -2.06 -20.43 46.44
C GLU A 424 -1.27 -19.34 45.75
N THR A 425 -0.31 -18.79 46.46
CA THR A 425 0.59 -17.75 45.90
C THR A 425 2.00 -18.26 45.85
N SER A 426 2.72 -17.96 44.78
CA SER A 426 4.15 -18.29 44.68
C SER A 426 4.97 -17.02 44.43
N PRO A 427 6.03 -16.82 45.19
CA PRO A 427 6.99 -15.78 44.84
C PRO A 427 7.72 -16.23 43.57
N VAL A 428 7.94 -15.31 42.62
CA VAL A 428 8.81 -15.57 41.46
C VAL A 428 10.26 -15.70 42.00
N PRO A 429 10.94 -16.84 41.79
CA PRO A 429 12.27 -17.06 42.35
C PRO A 429 13.26 -15.97 41.92
N ARG A 430 14.08 -15.48 42.84
CA ARG A 430 15.27 -14.67 42.45
C ARG A 430 16.37 -15.64 42.06
N LYS A 431 16.76 -15.62 40.77
CA LYS A 431 17.96 -16.34 40.30
C LYS A 431 19.22 -15.64 40.77
#